data_eff9c36534ec440e1705fc70b94554ce
#
_entry.id   eff9c36534ec440e1705fc70b94554ce
#
_cell.length_a   1.000
_cell.length_b   1.000
_cell.length_c   1.000
_cell.angle_alpha   90.00
_cell.angle_beta   90.00
_cell.angle_gamma   90.00
#
_symmetry.space_group_name_H-M   'P 1'
#
loop_
_entity.id
_entity.type
_entity.pdbx_description
1 polymer ?
#
loop_
_entity_poly.entity_id
_entity_poly.type
_entity_poly.pdbx_seq_one_letter_code
_entity_poly.pdbx_strand_id
1 'polypeptide(L)'
;WSTITYSDYRNYVKNFSLGLSSIGVEKGDRIIIISENRIEWTISDMSILIAGAICVPVYPSLTAKQVEYIINNCEAKYIIVSNQLQLSKINKIKADLPTLKKVIIMNEKVEIEENLIKFSDILRAGEKHAEKNPGLFEKMIHEPKPEDSATIIYTSGTTGDPKGVELTHNNFVFEI
;
A
#
# COMPACT_ATOMS: atom_id res chain seq x y z
N TRP A 1 21.68 12.87 -3.26
CA TRP A 1 21.44 11.73 -2.38
C TRP A 1 21.10 12.25 -0.99
N SER A 2 20.00 11.77 -0.40
CA SER A 2 19.69 11.99 1.02
C SER A 2 19.87 10.66 1.75
N THR A 3 20.52 10.70 2.90
CA THR A 3 20.70 9.52 3.76
C THR A 3 19.50 9.40 4.69
N ILE A 4 18.97 8.20 4.84
CA ILE A 4 17.95 7.87 5.83
C ILE A 4 18.56 6.82 6.76
N THR A 5 18.51 7.06 8.07
CA THR A 5 18.94 6.08 9.06
C THR A 5 17.86 5.00 9.28
N TYR A 6 18.23 3.86 9.86
CA TYR A 6 17.25 2.85 10.27
C TYR A 6 16.23 3.40 11.30
N SER A 7 16.65 4.33 12.14
CA SER A 7 15.77 5.00 13.10
C SER A 7 14.71 5.84 12.38
N ASP A 8 15.14 6.61 11.37
CA ASP A 8 14.21 7.43 10.55
C ASP A 8 13.24 6.51 9.79
N TYR A 9 13.76 5.45 9.17
CA TYR A 9 12.93 4.47 8.46
C TYR A 9 11.87 3.86 9.38
N ARG A 10 12.27 3.41 10.59
CA ARG A 10 11.33 2.86 11.57
C ARG A 10 10.26 3.88 11.97
N ASN A 11 10.63 5.15 12.13
CA ASN A 11 9.68 6.20 12.47
C ASN A 11 8.69 6.46 11.32
N TYR A 12 9.15 6.48 10.08
CA TYR A 12 8.27 6.59 8.90
C TYR A 12 7.31 5.41 8.81
N VAL A 13 7.81 4.19 8.96
CA VAL A 13 6.97 2.98 8.94
C VAL A 13 5.94 3.01 10.07
N LYS A 14 6.34 3.37 11.29
CA LYS A 14 5.42 3.55 12.42
C LYS A 14 4.31 4.54 12.09
N ASN A 15 4.68 5.74 11.65
CA ASN A 15 3.71 6.79 11.39
C ASN A 15 2.81 6.44 10.19
N PHE A 16 3.35 5.81 9.16
CA PHE A 16 2.55 5.44 7.99
C PHE A 16 1.58 4.29 8.31
N SER A 17 1.98 3.26 9.06
CA SER A 17 1.09 2.16 9.47
C SER A 17 -0.06 2.64 10.36
N LEU A 18 0.23 3.50 11.33
CA LEU A 18 -0.79 4.15 12.17
C LEU A 18 -1.69 5.08 11.35
N GLY A 19 -1.13 5.75 10.34
CA GLY A 19 -1.88 6.56 9.39
C GLY A 19 -2.85 5.74 8.55
N LEU A 20 -2.42 4.58 8.04
CA LEU A 20 -3.29 3.63 7.34
C LEU A 20 -4.45 3.17 8.24
N SER A 21 -4.15 2.80 9.49
CA SER A 21 -5.19 2.46 10.49
C SER A 21 -6.16 3.61 10.70
N SER A 22 -5.69 4.86 10.79
CA SER A 22 -6.53 6.05 11.03
C SER A 22 -7.50 6.36 9.91
N ILE A 23 -7.21 5.93 8.67
CA ILE A 23 -8.10 6.10 7.51
C ILE A 23 -8.99 4.87 7.25
N GLY A 24 -8.99 3.90 8.18
CA GLY A 24 -9.88 2.74 8.16
C GLY A 24 -9.35 1.53 7.38
N VAL A 25 -8.03 1.38 7.25
CA VAL A 25 -7.42 0.14 6.77
C VAL A 25 -7.58 -0.93 7.84
N GLU A 26 -8.08 -2.08 7.44
CA GLU A 26 -8.34 -3.24 8.29
C GLU A 26 -7.46 -4.42 7.88
N LYS A 27 -7.27 -5.36 8.79
CA LYS A 27 -6.57 -6.63 8.51
C LYS A 27 -7.20 -7.35 7.32
N GLY A 28 -6.35 -7.79 6.39
CA GLY A 28 -6.77 -8.47 5.17
C GLY A 28 -7.22 -7.56 4.03
N ASP A 29 -7.24 -6.23 4.21
CA ASP A 29 -7.47 -5.30 3.11
C ASP A 29 -6.33 -5.36 2.09
N ARG A 30 -6.65 -5.39 0.80
CA ARG A 30 -5.64 -5.34 -0.27
C ARG A 30 -5.33 -3.90 -0.59
N ILE A 31 -4.03 -3.58 -0.56
CA ILE A 31 -3.49 -2.25 -0.88
C ILE A 31 -2.52 -2.38 -2.05
N ILE A 32 -2.83 -1.73 -3.15
CA ILE A 32 -1.98 -1.74 -4.35
C ILE A 32 -0.89 -0.66 -4.22
N ILE A 33 0.33 -1.01 -4.63
CA ILE A 33 1.43 -0.04 -4.81
C ILE A 33 1.82 0.00 -6.29
N ILE A 34 1.68 1.17 -6.93
CA ILE A 34 2.13 1.43 -8.31
C ILE A 34 3.23 2.49 -8.26
N SER A 35 4.48 2.06 -8.23
CA SER A 35 5.61 2.97 -8.07
C SER A 35 6.91 2.39 -8.62
N GLU A 36 7.77 3.26 -9.08
CA GLU A 36 9.18 3.00 -9.28
C GLU A 36 9.88 2.81 -7.91
N ASN A 37 11.13 2.28 -7.93
CA ASN A 37 11.94 2.11 -6.72
C ASN A 37 12.23 3.47 -6.07
N ARG A 38 11.75 3.64 -4.85
CA ARG A 38 11.92 4.84 -4.03
C ARG A 38 11.66 4.51 -2.55
N ILE A 39 12.10 5.38 -1.67
CA ILE A 39 11.99 5.12 -0.23
C ILE A 39 10.53 4.99 0.25
N GLU A 40 9.61 5.76 -0.32
CA GLU A 40 8.20 5.71 0.03
C GLU A 40 7.57 4.35 -0.34
N TRP A 41 8.14 3.66 -1.36
CA TRP A 41 7.71 2.31 -1.72
C TRP A 41 7.98 1.33 -0.55
N THR A 42 9.23 1.32 -0.04
CA THR A 42 9.61 0.42 1.06
C THR A 42 8.92 0.76 2.37
N ILE A 43 8.68 2.06 2.63
CA ILE A 43 7.89 2.50 3.79
C ILE A 43 6.45 1.99 3.66
N SER A 44 5.83 2.15 2.48
CA SER A 44 4.46 1.68 2.23
C SER A 44 4.33 0.18 2.42
N ASP A 45 5.22 -0.60 1.79
CA ASP A 45 5.20 -2.06 1.85
C ASP A 45 5.25 -2.56 3.30
N MET A 46 6.27 -2.16 4.05
CA MET A 46 6.41 -2.56 5.45
C MET A 46 5.23 -2.09 6.32
N SER A 47 4.70 -0.91 6.05
CA SER A 47 3.56 -0.37 6.81
C SER A 47 2.25 -1.11 6.52
N ILE A 48 2.05 -1.57 5.30
CA ILE A 48 0.92 -2.41 4.90
C ILE A 48 0.96 -3.73 5.66
N LEU A 49 2.13 -4.37 5.71
CA LEU A 49 2.33 -5.62 6.44
C LEU A 49 2.07 -5.47 7.94
N ILE A 50 2.57 -4.38 8.56
CA ILE A 50 2.33 -4.08 10.00
C ILE A 50 0.85 -3.79 10.28
N ALA A 51 0.14 -3.19 9.32
CA ALA A 51 -1.31 -2.99 9.44
C ALA A 51 -2.12 -4.28 9.29
N GLY A 52 -1.46 -5.44 9.05
CA GLY A 52 -2.10 -6.71 8.77
C GLY A 52 -2.84 -6.74 7.43
N ALA A 53 -2.59 -5.75 6.57
CA ALA A 53 -3.12 -5.66 5.22
C ALA A 53 -2.22 -6.42 4.23
N ILE A 54 -2.73 -6.67 3.03
CA ILE A 54 -2.05 -7.44 1.99
C ILE A 54 -1.48 -6.47 0.95
N CYS A 55 -0.15 -6.49 0.76
CA CYS A 55 0.51 -5.69 -0.26
C CYS A 55 0.32 -6.30 -1.65
N VAL A 56 -0.10 -5.49 -2.62
CA VAL A 56 -0.23 -5.90 -4.03
C VAL A 56 0.65 -5.00 -4.89
N PRO A 57 1.93 -5.36 -5.09
CA PRO A 57 2.82 -4.58 -5.94
C PRO A 57 2.45 -4.74 -7.42
N VAL A 58 2.36 -3.61 -8.10
CA VAL A 58 1.99 -3.54 -9.52
C VAL A 58 3.03 -2.75 -10.30
N TYR A 59 3.50 -3.29 -11.42
CA TYR A 59 4.49 -2.61 -12.25
C TYR A 59 3.95 -1.28 -12.80
N PRO A 60 4.72 -0.18 -12.68
CA PRO A 60 4.30 1.13 -13.19
C PRO A 60 4.20 1.19 -14.72
N SER A 61 4.74 0.19 -15.44
CA SER A 61 4.66 0.07 -16.89
C SER A 61 3.31 -0.48 -17.39
N LEU A 62 2.48 -1.07 -16.54
CA LEU A 62 1.19 -1.63 -16.94
C LEU A 62 0.24 -0.54 -17.44
N THR A 63 -0.60 -0.90 -18.40
CA THR A 63 -1.66 -0.04 -18.93
C THR A 63 -2.79 0.14 -17.91
N ALA A 64 -3.60 1.19 -18.06
CA ALA A 64 -4.76 1.43 -17.20
C ALA A 64 -5.71 0.22 -17.15
N LYS A 65 -5.97 -0.43 -18.28
CA LYS A 65 -6.84 -1.63 -18.38
C LYS A 65 -6.28 -2.83 -17.61
N GLN A 66 -4.96 -3.05 -17.67
CA GLN A 66 -4.32 -4.13 -16.89
C GLN A 66 -4.36 -3.84 -15.40
N VAL A 67 -4.19 -2.57 -15.01
CA VAL A 67 -4.30 -2.12 -13.61
C VAL A 67 -5.73 -2.30 -13.12
N GLU A 68 -6.75 -1.92 -13.90
CA GLU A 68 -8.18 -2.14 -13.61
C GLU A 68 -8.48 -3.61 -13.31
N TYR A 69 -8.01 -4.50 -14.18
CA TYR A 69 -8.18 -5.93 -13.99
C TYR A 69 -7.61 -6.39 -12.62
N ILE A 70 -6.38 -5.99 -12.30
CA ILE A 70 -5.73 -6.38 -11.04
C ILE A 70 -6.50 -5.84 -9.83
N ILE A 71 -6.90 -4.55 -9.85
CA ILE A 71 -7.65 -3.92 -8.77
C ILE A 71 -8.95 -4.68 -8.50
N ASN A 72 -9.72 -4.96 -9.55
CA ASN A 72 -11.00 -5.65 -9.43
C ASN A 72 -10.82 -7.12 -9.04
N ASN A 73 -9.80 -7.79 -9.57
CA ASN A 73 -9.56 -9.20 -9.28
C ASN A 73 -9.16 -9.43 -7.80
N CYS A 74 -8.34 -8.55 -7.22
CA CYS A 74 -8.00 -8.63 -5.79
C CYS A 74 -8.93 -7.80 -4.89
N GLU A 75 -9.93 -7.12 -5.45
CA GLU A 75 -10.86 -6.26 -4.70
C GLU A 75 -10.13 -5.23 -3.82
N ALA A 76 -9.10 -4.57 -4.36
CA ALA A 76 -8.32 -3.61 -3.61
C ALA A 76 -9.15 -2.40 -3.18
N LYS A 77 -9.00 -2.00 -1.91
CA LYS A 77 -9.70 -0.85 -1.34
C LYS A 77 -8.87 0.43 -1.35
N TYR A 78 -7.55 0.31 -1.39
CA TYR A 78 -6.61 1.42 -1.34
C TYR A 78 -5.55 1.25 -2.43
N ILE A 79 -5.09 2.38 -2.98
CA ILE A 79 -4.03 2.40 -3.98
C ILE A 79 -3.01 3.46 -3.60
N ILE A 80 -1.73 3.11 -3.62
CA ILE A 80 -0.62 4.04 -3.42
C ILE A 80 0.09 4.22 -4.76
N VAL A 81 0.18 5.46 -5.25
CA VAL A 81 0.79 5.78 -6.55
C VAL A 81 1.96 6.74 -6.40
N SER A 82 3.01 6.57 -7.22
CA SER A 82 4.22 7.37 -7.11
C SER A 82 4.06 8.82 -7.60
N ASN A 83 3.34 9.03 -8.70
CA ASN A 83 3.34 10.31 -9.41
C ASN A 83 2.05 10.55 -10.21
N GLN A 84 1.97 11.72 -10.86
CA GLN A 84 0.82 12.15 -11.66
C GLN A 84 0.51 11.19 -12.82
N LEU A 85 1.53 10.55 -13.42
CA LEU A 85 1.31 9.61 -14.53
C LEU A 85 0.52 8.39 -14.04
N GLN A 86 0.90 7.83 -12.88
CA GLN A 86 0.19 6.68 -12.29
C GLN A 86 -1.21 7.10 -11.81
N LEU A 87 -1.33 8.28 -11.17
CA LEU A 87 -2.64 8.83 -10.77
C LEU A 87 -3.57 8.99 -11.97
N SER A 88 -3.07 9.49 -13.10
CA SER A 88 -3.88 9.65 -14.32
C SER A 88 -4.41 8.33 -14.88
N LYS A 89 -3.69 7.20 -14.68
CA LYS A 89 -4.21 5.87 -15.04
C LYS A 89 -5.40 5.49 -14.16
N ILE A 90 -5.29 5.72 -12.84
CA ILE A 90 -6.38 5.42 -11.91
C ILE A 90 -7.61 6.29 -12.20
N ASN A 91 -7.42 7.58 -12.46
CA ASN A 91 -8.52 8.49 -12.78
C ASN A 91 -9.29 8.07 -14.05
N LYS A 92 -8.60 7.47 -15.04
CA LYS A 92 -9.24 6.96 -16.28
C LYS A 92 -10.18 5.77 -16.05
N ILE A 93 -9.92 4.98 -15.03
CA ILE A 93 -10.65 3.74 -14.74
C ILE A 93 -11.47 3.83 -13.44
N LYS A 94 -11.48 4.99 -12.78
CA LYS A 94 -12.07 5.18 -11.44
C LYS A 94 -13.55 4.78 -11.37
N ALA A 95 -14.30 5.01 -12.45
CA ALA A 95 -15.72 4.63 -12.53
C ALA A 95 -15.94 3.11 -12.48
N ASP A 96 -14.93 2.33 -12.88
CA ASP A 96 -14.99 0.87 -12.98
C ASP A 96 -14.34 0.18 -11.77
N LEU A 97 -14.05 0.94 -10.68
CA LEU A 97 -13.41 0.46 -9.45
C LEU A 97 -14.35 0.54 -8.23
N PRO A 98 -15.34 -0.37 -8.12
CA PRO A 98 -16.39 -0.25 -7.10
C PRO A 98 -15.90 -0.44 -5.65
N THR A 99 -14.76 -1.10 -5.44
CA THR A 99 -14.19 -1.35 -4.10
C THR A 99 -13.25 -0.24 -3.63
N LEU A 100 -12.79 0.63 -4.54
CA LEU A 100 -11.77 1.64 -4.25
C LEU A 100 -12.31 2.73 -3.31
N LYS A 101 -11.70 2.85 -2.13
CA LYS A 101 -12.06 3.87 -1.13
C LYS A 101 -11.19 5.12 -1.26
N LYS A 102 -9.85 4.96 -1.33
CA LYS A 102 -8.89 6.07 -1.33
C LYS A 102 -7.68 5.78 -2.22
N VAL A 103 -7.13 6.86 -2.77
CA VAL A 103 -5.83 6.85 -3.46
C VAL A 103 -4.84 7.67 -2.64
N ILE A 104 -3.64 7.15 -2.42
CA ILE A 104 -2.54 7.83 -1.73
C ILE A 104 -1.49 8.18 -2.78
N ILE A 105 -1.06 9.45 -2.82
CA ILE A 105 -0.04 9.92 -3.77
C ILE A 105 1.27 10.26 -3.07
N MET A 106 2.39 9.69 -3.55
CA MET A 106 3.73 9.96 -3.01
C MET A 106 4.26 11.33 -3.45
N ASN A 107 3.85 11.84 -4.61
CA ASN A 107 4.29 13.14 -5.10
C ASN A 107 3.51 14.28 -4.41
N GLU A 108 4.21 15.09 -3.61
CA GLU A 108 3.65 16.19 -2.84
C GLU A 108 3.18 17.40 -3.67
N LYS A 109 3.60 17.49 -4.95
CA LYS A 109 3.26 18.61 -5.85
C LYS A 109 1.94 18.45 -6.57
N VAL A 110 1.22 17.34 -6.34
CA VAL A 110 -0.09 17.08 -6.96
C VAL A 110 -1.18 17.81 -6.18
N GLU A 111 -2.11 18.44 -6.89
CA GLU A 111 -3.31 19.03 -6.29
C GLU A 111 -4.22 17.94 -5.72
N ILE A 112 -4.85 18.26 -4.57
CA ILE A 112 -5.74 17.30 -3.90
C ILE A 112 -7.10 17.32 -4.59
N GLU A 113 -7.56 16.14 -4.97
CA GLU A 113 -8.91 15.85 -5.45
C GLU A 113 -9.68 15.03 -4.41
N GLU A 114 -10.98 14.89 -4.61
CA GLU A 114 -11.80 14.01 -3.78
C GLU A 114 -11.25 12.57 -3.76
N ASN A 115 -11.12 11.99 -2.57
CA ASN A 115 -10.54 10.65 -2.33
C ASN A 115 -9.02 10.51 -2.59
N LEU A 116 -8.31 11.61 -2.84
CA LEU A 116 -6.85 11.64 -2.93
C LEU A 116 -6.24 12.17 -1.63
N ILE A 117 -5.25 11.44 -1.10
CA ILE A 117 -4.53 11.80 0.14
C ILE A 117 -3.04 11.84 -0.18
N LYS A 118 -2.31 12.85 0.31
CA LYS A 118 -0.85 12.89 0.19
C LYS A 118 -0.18 11.91 1.16
N PHE A 119 0.95 11.37 0.74
CA PHE A 119 1.76 10.48 1.57
C PHE A 119 2.14 11.14 2.91
N SER A 120 2.54 12.41 2.87
CA SER A 120 2.84 13.21 4.06
C SER A 120 1.63 13.42 4.98
N ASP A 121 0.41 13.45 4.43
CA ASP A 121 -0.80 13.57 5.24
C ASP A 121 -1.09 12.28 6.01
N ILE A 122 -0.81 11.11 5.40
CA ILE A 122 -0.89 9.82 6.09
C ILE A 122 0.12 9.76 7.24
N LEU A 123 1.36 10.21 7.02
CA LEU A 123 2.37 10.28 8.08
C LEU A 123 1.91 11.15 9.24
N ARG A 124 1.41 12.36 8.96
CA ARG A 124 0.89 13.28 10.00
C ARG A 124 -0.35 12.74 10.71
N ALA A 125 -1.22 12.05 9.99
CA ALA A 125 -2.38 11.39 10.60
C ALA A 125 -1.94 10.29 11.58
N GLY A 126 -0.90 9.53 11.21
CA GLY A 126 -0.33 8.50 12.06
C GLY A 126 0.33 9.04 13.33
N GLU A 127 1.05 10.15 13.26
CA GLU A 127 1.60 10.83 14.42
C GLU A 127 0.49 11.20 15.43
N LYS A 128 -0.56 11.85 14.93
CA LYS A 128 -1.73 12.22 15.75
C LYS A 128 -2.49 10.98 16.28
N HIS A 129 -2.51 9.91 15.50
CA HIS A 129 -3.16 8.66 15.90
C HIS A 129 -2.36 7.96 17.02
N ALA A 130 -1.03 7.99 16.95
CA ALA A 130 -0.14 7.49 17.99
C ALA A 130 -0.34 8.20 19.34
N GLU A 131 -0.48 9.53 19.33
CA GLU A 131 -0.73 10.32 20.54
C GLU A 131 -2.03 9.93 21.24
N LYS A 132 -3.07 9.63 20.46
CA LYS A 132 -4.39 9.25 20.97
C LYS A 132 -4.49 7.77 21.40
N ASN A 133 -3.59 6.92 20.88
CA ASN A 133 -3.62 5.48 21.09
C ASN A 133 -2.21 4.96 21.49
N PRO A 134 -1.71 5.30 22.69
CA PRO A 134 -0.41 4.82 23.16
C PRO A 134 -0.34 3.28 23.13
N GLY A 135 0.75 2.72 22.60
CA GLY A 135 0.98 1.27 22.50
C GLY A 135 0.30 0.59 21.31
N LEU A 136 -0.49 1.31 20.49
CA LEU A 136 -1.17 0.70 19.33
C LEU A 136 -0.18 0.14 18.31
N PHE A 137 0.92 0.85 18.03
CA PHE A 137 1.93 0.38 17.09
C PHE A 137 2.56 -0.95 17.52
N GLU A 138 2.92 -1.09 18.78
CA GLU A 138 3.47 -2.32 19.34
C GLU A 138 2.48 -3.48 19.24
N LYS A 139 1.19 -3.21 19.47
CA LYS A 139 0.13 -4.19 19.24
C LYS A 139 0.06 -4.60 17.77
N MET A 140 0.07 -3.64 16.84
CA MET A 140 -0.01 -3.90 15.39
C MET A 140 1.16 -4.76 14.89
N ILE A 141 2.38 -4.56 15.39
CA ILE A 141 3.55 -5.39 15.00
C ILE A 141 3.36 -6.88 15.34
N HIS A 142 2.64 -7.19 16.41
CA HIS A 142 2.44 -8.55 16.91
C HIS A 142 1.11 -9.18 16.46
N GLU A 143 0.27 -8.45 15.74
CA GLU A 143 -1.04 -8.93 15.31
C GLU A 143 -1.00 -9.86 14.08
N PRO A 144 -0.16 -9.60 13.03
CA PRO A 144 -0.04 -10.49 11.90
C PRO A 144 0.54 -11.85 12.31
N LYS A 145 -0.06 -12.94 11.80
CA LYS A 145 0.36 -14.30 12.05
C LYS A 145 1.15 -14.86 10.88
N PRO A 146 2.00 -15.87 11.09
CA PRO A 146 2.76 -16.49 10.00
C PRO A 146 1.93 -16.99 8.84
N GLU A 147 0.72 -17.48 9.12
CA GLU A 147 -0.24 -18.00 8.12
C GLU A 147 -1.07 -16.91 7.42
N ASP A 148 -1.05 -15.67 7.90
CA ASP A 148 -1.77 -14.57 7.26
C ASP A 148 -1.11 -14.22 5.91
N SER A 149 -1.92 -13.82 4.94
CA SER A 149 -1.46 -13.37 3.64
C SER A 149 -0.71 -12.06 3.76
N ALA A 150 0.50 -12.01 3.21
CA ALA A 150 1.37 -10.84 3.22
C ALA A 150 1.33 -10.07 1.90
N THR A 151 1.36 -10.79 0.77
CA THR A 151 1.39 -10.16 -0.56
C THR A 151 0.68 -11.01 -1.60
N ILE A 152 0.18 -10.34 -2.66
CA ILE A 152 -0.32 -10.98 -3.88
C ILE A 152 0.50 -10.45 -5.05
N ILE A 153 1.28 -11.32 -5.70
CA ILE A 153 2.12 -10.97 -6.85
C ILE A 153 1.44 -11.43 -8.13
N TYR A 154 1.11 -10.48 -9.02
CA TYR A 154 0.52 -10.79 -10.32
C TYR A 154 1.60 -11.13 -11.34
N THR A 155 1.50 -12.33 -11.91
CA THR A 155 2.41 -12.82 -12.95
C THR A 155 1.66 -12.98 -14.26
N SER A 156 2.33 -12.71 -15.40
CA SER A 156 1.80 -13.03 -16.72
C SER A 156 1.73 -14.54 -16.88
N GLY A 157 0.53 -15.10 -16.79
CA GLY A 157 0.30 -16.50 -17.15
C GLY A 157 0.55 -16.73 -18.64
N THR A 158 0.85 -17.97 -19.02
CA THR A 158 1.04 -18.38 -20.42
C THR A 158 -0.24 -18.31 -21.28
N THR A 159 -1.39 -18.11 -20.67
CA THR A 159 -2.72 -18.28 -21.32
C THR A 159 -3.75 -17.25 -20.81
N GLY A 160 -3.53 -15.94 -20.97
CA GLY A 160 -4.58 -14.96 -20.69
C GLY A 160 -4.26 -13.91 -19.63
N ASP A 161 -5.24 -13.54 -18.81
CA ASP A 161 -5.12 -12.50 -17.79
C ASP A 161 -4.11 -12.87 -16.69
N PRO A 162 -3.43 -11.87 -16.08
CA PRO A 162 -2.49 -12.10 -15.00
C PRO A 162 -3.12 -12.86 -13.83
N LYS A 163 -2.37 -13.79 -13.25
CA LYS A 163 -2.79 -14.56 -12.06
C LYS A 163 -2.10 -14.02 -10.82
N GLY A 164 -2.86 -13.80 -9.76
CA GLY A 164 -2.34 -13.42 -8.44
C GLY A 164 -1.80 -14.66 -7.70
N VAL A 165 -0.54 -14.61 -7.33
CA VAL A 165 0.10 -15.60 -6.45
C VAL A 165 0.11 -15.01 -5.05
N GLU A 166 -0.62 -15.63 -4.15
CA GLU A 166 -0.69 -15.23 -2.73
C GLU A 166 0.45 -15.87 -1.94
N LEU A 167 1.17 -15.04 -1.18
CA LEU A 167 2.24 -15.47 -0.29
C LEU A 167 1.94 -15.03 1.14
N THR A 168 2.15 -15.94 2.09
CA THR A 168 1.99 -15.66 3.52
C THR A 168 3.25 -15.05 4.12
N HIS A 169 3.15 -14.50 5.34
CA HIS A 169 4.32 -14.05 6.10
C HIS A 169 5.33 -15.19 6.29
N ASN A 170 4.85 -16.43 6.52
CA ASN A 170 5.72 -17.59 6.69
C ASN A 170 6.53 -17.93 5.44
N ASN A 171 6.02 -17.66 4.23
CA ASN A 171 6.79 -17.87 3.01
C ASN A 171 8.03 -16.98 2.96
N PHE A 172 7.95 -15.74 3.46
CA PHE A 172 9.11 -14.85 3.54
C PHE A 172 10.14 -15.30 4.59
N VAL A 173 9.67 -15.78 5.76
CA VAL A 173 10.56 -16.22 6.84
C VAL A 173 11.28 -17.52 6.48
N PHE A 174 10.68 -18.40 5.69
CA PHE A 174 11.27 -19.65 5.26
C PHE A 174 12.45 -19.46 4.29
N GLU A 175 12.50 -18.35 3.55
CA GLU A 175 13.56 -18.03 2.58
C GLU A 175 14.80 -17.33 3.21
N ILE A 176 14.74 -16.95 4.50
CA ILE A 176 15.82 -16.29 5.24
C ILE A 176 16.62 -17.31 6.04
#